data_d51efc2fe71b8bdb5c7e794469969372
#
_entry.id   d51efc2fe71b8bdb5c7e794469969372
#
_cell.length_a   1.000
_cell.length_b   1.000
_cell.length_c   1.000
_cell.angle_alpha   90.00
_cell.angle_beta   90.00
_cell.angle_gamma   90.00
#
_symmetry.space_group_name_H-M   'P 1'
#
loop_
_entity.id
_entity.type
_entity.pdbx_description
1 polymer ?
#
loop_
_entity_poly.entity_id
_entity_poly.type
_entity_poly.pdbx_seq_one_letter_code
_entity_poly.pdbx_strand_id
1 'polypeptide(L)'
;MGQTSVKPQGYLPRLVDEQVERYLRIFGAVEIEGTKWCGKTWTARQHGASISYVDEELSLAQDDPSLMLMGERPHVIDEWQRVPAIWNLVRHGVDETRGLRGAWILTGSSTPPNHHSAAGEGDKRHSGAGRIGRIKMSPMTLSESGESEKSVSLARLFEEPPVPVI
;
A
#
# COMPACT_ATOMS: atom_id res chain seq x y z
N MET A 1 -27.20 -8.38 -8.39
CA MET A 1 -26.58 -7.35 -7.58
C MET A 1 -25.30 -6.93 -8.29
N GLY A 2 -25.23 -5.67 -8.77
CA GLY A 2 -24.06 -5.21 -9.50
C GLY A 2 -22.88 -5.10 -8.55
N GLN A 3 -21.77 -5.78 -8.85
CA GLN A 3 -20.52 -5.58 -8.15
C GLN A 3 -20.11 -4.11 -8.34
N THR A 4 -20.14 -3.35 -7.28
CA THR A 4 -19.61 -1.99 -7.27
C THR A 4 -18.10 -2.11 -7.45
N SER A 5 -17.58 -1.61 -8.57
CA SER A 5 -16.14 -1.65 -8.86
C SER A 5 -15.35 -1.03 -7.68
N VAL A 6 -14.38 -1.78 -7.16
CA VAL A 6 -13.48 -1.28 -6.11
C VAL A 6 -12.61 -0.14 -6.63
N LYS A 7 -12.34 -0.11 -7.95
CA LYS A 7 -11.49 0.90 -8.58
C LYS A 7 -12.08 2.30 -8.43
N PRO A 8 -11.29 3.27 -7.94
CA PRO A 8 -11.75 4.63 -7.73
C PRO A 8 -11.98 5.34 -9.08
N GLN A 9 -13.10 6.06 -9.20
CA GLN A 9 -13.34 6.92 -10.36
C GLN A 9 -12.45 8.14 -10.29
N GLY A 10 -11.85 8.53 -11.43
CA GLY A 10 -10.96 9.69 -11.50
C GLY A 10 -9.58 9.45 -10.88
N TYR A 11 -9.13 8.21 -10.80
CA TYR A 11 -7.77 7.90 -10.35
C TYR A 11 -6.72 8.57 -11.24
N LEU A 12 -5.82 9.32 -10.64
CA LEU A 12 -4.66 9.87 -11.33
C LEU A 12 -3.50 8.88 -11.20
N PRO A 13 -2.88 8.46 -12.31
CA PRO A 13 -1.74 7.53 -12.28
C PRO A 13 -0.63 8.06 -11.38
N ARG A 14 -0.06 7.15 -10.59
CA ARG A 14 1.00 7.45 -9.64
C ARG A 14 2.34 6.85 -10.12
N LEU A 15 3.42 7.53 -9.80
CA LEU A 15 4.77 7.00 -10.09
C LEU A 15 5.02 5.63 -9.45
N VAL A 16 4.32 5.35 -8.37
CA VAL A 16 4.43 4.09 -7.64
C VAL A 16 3.67 2.93 -8.29
N ASP A 17 2.76 3.18 -9.23
CA ASP A 17 1.89 2.14 -9.82
C ASP A 17 2.69 1.01 -10.47
N GLU A 18 3.71 1.35 -11.26
CA GLU A 18 4.58 0.33 -11.88
C GLU A 18 5.29 -0.55 -10.83
N GLN A 19 5.66 0.05 -9.70
CA GLN A 19 6.28 -0.69 -8.61
C GLN A 19 5.27 -1.62 -7.92
N VAL A 20 4.03 -1.16 -7.71
CA VAL A 20 2.95 -1.99 -7.16
C VAL A 20 2.69 -3.19 -8.06
N GLU A 21 2.51 -2.98 -9.36
CA GLU A 21 2.30 -4.07 -10.32
C GLU A 21 3.45 -5.07 -10.35
N ARG A 22 4.68 -4.57 -10.36
CA ARG A 22 5.86 -5.43 -10.31
C ARG A 22 5.90 -6.26 -9.03
N TYR A 23 5.60 -5.65 -7.88
CA TYR A 23 5.64 -6.33 -6.59
C TYR A 23 4.52 -7.37 -6.46
N LEU A 24 3.33 -7.09 -6.98
CA LEU A 24 2.23 -8.07 -7.04
C LEU A 24 2.58 -9.32 -7.85
N ARG A 25 3.49 -9.19 -8.85
CA ARG A 25 4.00 -10.35 -9.61
C ARG A 25 5.09 -11.12 -8.89
N ILE A 26 5.77 -10.52 -7.90
CA ILE A 26 6.92 -11.11 -7.21
C ILE A 26 6.53 -11.68 -5.83
N PHE A 27 5.78 -10.90 -5.04
CA PHE A 27 5.44 -11.23 -3.66
C PHE A 27 4.03 -11.80 -3.53
N GLY A 28 3.79 -12.58 -2.48
CA GLY A 28 2.44 -13.06 -2.14
C GLY A 28 1.51 -11.93 -1.68
N ALA A 29 2.07 -10.93 -1.00
CA ALA A 29 1.38 -9.72 -0.58
C ALA A 29 2.26 -8.49 -0.78
N VAL A 30 1.64 -7.29 -0.85
CA VAL A 30 2.31 -6.00 -0.97
C VAL A 30 1.79 -5.05 0.10
N GLU A 31 2.69 -4.43 0.85
CA GLU A 31 2.36 -3.35 1.78
C GLU A 31 2.68 -2.00 1.13
N ILE A 32 1.71 -1.10 1.11
CA ILE A 32 1.87 0.30 0.71
C ILE A 32 1.83 1.15 1.96
N GLU A 33 3.00 1.60 2.41
CA GLU A 33 3.16 2.48 3.56
C GLU A 33 3.41 3.94 3.12
N GLY A 34 3.04 4.90 3.94
CA GLY A 34 3.28 6.32 3.65
C GLY A 34 2.51 7.23 4.59
N THR A 35 2.79 8.52 4.50
CA THR A 35 2.13 9.53 5.34
C THR A 35 0.62 9.53 5.14
N LYS A 36 -0.10 10.03 6.15
CA LYS A 36 -1.55 10.23 6.02
C LYS A 36 -1.82 11.16 4.82
N TRP A 37 -2.90 10.88 4.09
CA TRP A 37 -3.34 11.65 2.91
C TRP A 37 -2.45 11.54 1.66
N CYS A 38 -1.44 10.67 1.60
CA CYS A 38 -0.64 10.50 0.38
C CYS A 38 -1.32 9.68 -0.74
N GLY A 39 -2.51 9.12 -0.49
CA GLY A 39 -3.31 8.40 -1.50
C GLY A 39 -3.18 6.88 -1.49
N LYS A 40 -2.66 6.26 -0.41
CA LYS A 40 -2.44 4.80 -0.30
C LYS A 40 -3.68 3.98 -0.64
N THR A 41 -4.80 4.28 -0.01
CA THR A 41 -6.08 3.57 -0.21
C THR A 41 -6.54 3.64 -1.65
N TRP A 42 -6.41 4.81 -2.31
CA TRP A 42 -6.76 4.98 -3.72
C TRP A 42 -5.87 4.16 -4.64
N THR A 43 -4.55 4.19 -4.40
CA THR A 43 -3.59 3.36 -5.16
C THR A 43 -3.85 1.87 -4.92
N ALA A 44 -4.06 1.44 -3.68
CA ALA A 44 -4.38 0.04 -3.38
C ALA A 44 -5.67 -0.41 -4.10
N ARG A 45 -6.73 0.40 -4.06
CA ARG A 45 -8.01 0.12 -4.76
C ARG A 45 -7.86 0.06 -6.28
N GLN A 46 -6.95 0.85 -6.87
CA GLN A 46 -6.68 0.81 -8.31
C GLN A 46 -6.17 -0.56 -8.75
N HIS A 47 -5.38 -1.21 -7.90
CA HIS A 47 -4.76 -2.51 -8.18
C HIS A 47 -5.51 -3.69 -7.53
N GLY A 48 -6.50 -3.42 -6.66
CA GLY A 48 -7.29 -4.42 -5.96
C GLY A 48 -8.55 -4.85 -6.69
N ALA A 49 -9.01 -6.07 -6.39
CA ALA A 49 -10.30 -6.61 -6.85
C ALA A 49 -11.39 -6.51 -5.78
N SER A 50 -11.03 -6.53 -4.50
CA SER A 50 -11.94 -6.36 -3.37
C SER A 50 -11.23 -5.62 -2.22
N ILE A 51 -11.97 -5.15 -1.22
CA ILE A 51 -11.42 -4.38 -0.10
C ILE A 51 -12.17 -4.65 1.19
N SER A 52 -11.42 -4.73 2.31
CA SER A 52 -11.90 -4.66 3.69
C SER A 52 -11.32 -3.42 4.36
N TYR A 53 -12.17 -2.64 5.03
CA TYR A 53 -11.78 -1.46 5.79
C TYR A 53 -11.71 -1.82 7.28
N VAL A 54 -10.51 -2.00 7.81
CA VAL A 54 -10.31 -2.43 9.20
C VAL A 54 -10.86 -1.39 10.19
N ASP A 55 -10.78 -0.11 9.86
CA ASP A 55 -11.34 0.96 10.71
C ASP A 55 -12.87 0.92 10.79
N GLU A 56 -13.55 0.58 9.70
CA GLU A 56 -15.03 0.51 9.65
C GLU A 56 -15.56 -0.75 10.34
N GLU A 57 -14.78 -1.84 10.28
CA GLU A 57 -15.13 -3.15 10.83
C GLU A 57 -14.28 -3.53 12.04
N LEU A 58 -13.84 -2.54 12.84
CA LEU A 58 -12.81 -2.73 13.87
C LEU A 58 -13.17 -3.82 14.89
N SER A 59 -14.40 -3.86 15.37
CA SER A 59 -14.83 -4.89 16.34
C SER A 59 -14.75 -6.29 15.73
N LEU A 60 -15.23 -6.46 14.50
CA LEU A 60 -15.17 -7.73 13.77
C LEU A 60 -13.72 -8.15 13.53
N ALA A 61 -12.87 -7.21 13.12
CA ALA A 61 -11.46 -7.46 12.88
C ALA A 61 -10.68 -7.81 14.15
N GLN A 62 -11.09 -7.30 15.31
CA GLN A 62 -10.52 -7.65 16.60
C GLN A 62 -10.97 -9.04 17.09
N ASP A 63 -12.24 -9.39 16.85
CA ASP A 63 -12.79 -10.70 17.24
C ASP A 63 -12.25 -11.81 16.35
N ASP A 64 -12.25 -11.61 15.04
CA ASP A 64 -11.69 -12.55 14.06
C ASP A 64 -10.95 -11.83 12.93
N PRO A 65 -9.65 -11.56 13.08
CA PRO A 65 -8.88 -10.87 12.06
C PRO A 65 -8.79 -11.63 10.72
N SER A 66 -9.07 -12.93 10.69
CA SER A 66 -9.01 -13.73 9.46
C SER A 66 -10.07 -13.34 8.44
N LEU A 67 -11.19 -12.78 8.90
CA LEU A 67 -12.26 -12.29 8.04
C LEU A 67 -11.80 -11.14 7.14
N MET A 68 -10.81 -10.34 7.61
CA MET A 68 -10.23 -9.24 6.83
C MET A 68 -9.39 -9.72 5.63
N LEU A 69 -9.05 -11.00 5.56
CA LEU A 69 -8.29 -11.58 4.46
C LEU A 69 -9.17 -12.13 3.34
N MET A 70 -10.48 -12.14 3.54
CA MET A 70 -11.45 -12.76 2.63
C MET A 70 -11.88 -11.80 1.53
N GLY A 71 -11.79 -12.23 0.27
CA GLY A 71 -12.25 -11.46 -0.88
C GLY A 71 -11.61 -11.90 -2.18
N GLU A 72 -12.02 -11.25 -3.28
CA GLU A 72 -11.41 -11.44 -4.60
C GLU A 72 -10.00 -10.86 -4.61
N ARG A 73 -9.07 -11.56 -5.24
CA ARG A 73 -7.64 -11.20 -5.24
C ARG A 73 -7.25 -10.38 -6.48
N PRO A 74 -6.37 -9.39 -6.31
CA PRO A 74 -5.73 -8.90 -5.08
C PRO A 74 -6.76 -8.31 -4.10
N HIS A 75 -6.78 -8.79 -2.85
CA HIS A 75 -7.66 -8.26 -1.82
C HIS A 75 -6.95 -7.16 -1.03
N VAL A 76 -7.57 -5.99 -0.93
CA VAL A 76 -7.05 -4.84 -0.18
C VAL A 76 -7.48 -4.93 1.29
N ILE A 77 -6.54 -4.73 2.19
CA ILE A 77 -6.78 -4.62 3.64
C ILE A 77 -6.32 -3.22 4.07
N ASP A 78 -7.28 -2.29 4.19
CA ASP A 78 -6.99 -0.89 4.48
C ASP A 78 -6.81 -0.65 5.98
N GLU A 79 -5.78 0.13 6.35
CA GLU A 79 -5.40 0.47 7.74
C GLU A 79 -5.14 -0.77 8.62
N TRP A 80 -4.48 -1.81 8.06
CA TRP A 80 -4.21 -3.10 8.72
C TRP A 80 -3.57 -2.97 10.11
N GLN A 81 -2.76 -1.93 10.36
CA GLN A 81 -2.06 -1.72 11.62
C GLN A 81 -2.99 -1.46 12.82
N ARG A 82 -4.28 -1.21 12.57
CA ARG A 82 -5.30 -1.12 13.63
C ARG A 82 -5.50 -2.45 14.34
N VAL A 83 -5.24 -3.55 13.64
CA VAL A 83 -5.27 -4.92 14.18
C VAL A 83 -3.98 -5.64 13.74
N PRO A 84 -2.88 -5.52 14.50
CA PRO A 84 -1.56 -6.03 14.11
C PRO A 84 -1.49 -7.54 13.84
N ALA A 85 -2.45 -8.32 14.36
CA ALA A 85 -2.57 -9.76 14.09
C ALA A 85 -2.73 -10.07 12.59
N ILE A 86 -3.34 -9.17 11.81
CA ILE A 86 -3.53 -9.28 10.36
C ILE A 86 -2.20 -9.52 9.65
N TRP A 87 -1.12 -8.86 10.05
CA TRP A 87 0.20 -9.05 9.45
C TRP A 87 0.66 -10.50 9.46
N ASN A 88 0.55 -11.16 10.61
CA ASN A 88 0.94 -12.55 10.74
C ASN A 88 0.03 -13.49 9.96
N LEU A 89 -1.27 -13.21 9.93
CA LEU A 89 -2.24 -14.00 9.14
C LEU A 89 -1.95 -13.89 7.64
N VAL A 90 -1.68 -12.70 7.12
CA VAL A 90 -1.27 -12.51 5.72
C VAL A 90 0.02 -13.27 5.42
N ARG A 91 1.02 -13.18 6.29
CA ARG A 91 2.29 -13.91 6.14
C ARG A 91 2.08 -15.42 6.08
N HIS A 92 1.26 -15.96 6.98
CA HIS A 92 0.91 -17.39 6.96
C HIS A 92 0.10 -17.76 5.71
N GLY A 93 -0.88 -16.92 5.34
CA GLY A 93 -1.66 -17.14 4.13
C GLY A 93 -0.80 -17.20 2.86
N VAL A 94 0.25 -16.38 2.77
CA VAL A 94 1.23 -16.45 1.67
C VAL A 94 1.98 -17.78 1.68
N ASP A 95 2.38 -18.28 2.85
CA ASP A 95 3.07 -19.57 2.96
C ASP A 95 2.16 -20.75 2.55
N GLU A 96 0.90 -20.72 2.97
CA GLU A 96 -0.08 -21.78 2.69
C GLU A 96 -0.47 -21.82 1.20
N THR A 97 -0.51 -20.67 0.54
CA THR A 97 -0.90 -20.58 -0.88
C THR A 97 0.18 -21.03 -1.87
N ARG A 98 1.31 -21.53 -1.40
CA ARG A 98 2.38 -22.19 -2.18
C ARG A 98 2.76 -21.48 -3.48
N GLY A 99 3.05 -20.19 -3.38
CA GLY A 99 3.54 -19.43 -4.53
C GLY A 99 2.50 -18.60 -5.26
N LEU A 100 1.27 -18.48 -4.73
CA LEU A 100 0.33 -17.48 -5.20
C LEU A 100 0.95 -16.09 -5.02
N ARG A 101 0.94 -15.29 -6.08
CA ARG A 101 1.46 -13.93 -6.09
C ARG A 101 0.31 -12.94 -6.08
N GLY A 102 0.54 -11.75 -5.48
CA GLY A 102 -0.42 -10.67 -5.49
C GLY A 102 -1.75 -11.01 -4.83
N ALA A 103 -1.76 -11.81 -3.77
CA ALA A 103 -3.00 -12.19 -3.11
C ALA A 103 -3.60 -11.04 -2.28
N TRP A 104 -2.74 -10.25 -1.62
CA TRP A 104 -3.17 -9.16 -0.73
C TRP A 104 -2.39 -7.88 -0.97
N ILE A 105 -3.07 -6.75 -0.76
CA ILE A 105 -2.48 -5.41 -0.70
C ILE A 105 -2.85 -4.83 0.67
N LEU A 106 -1.85 -4.54 1.51
CA LEU A 106 -2.04 -3.90 2.79
C LEU A 106 -1.74 -2.41 2.68
N THR A 107 -2.56 -1.57 3.28
CA THR A 107 -2.25 -0.15 3.42
C THR A 107 -2.11 0.20 4.90
N GLY A 108 -1.12 1.03 5.21
CA GLY A 108 -0.88 1.48 6.56
C GLY A 108 -0.25 2.87 6.61
N SER A 109 -0.63 3.66 7.60
CA SER A 109 0.04 4.93 7.87
C SER A 109 1.42 4.67 8.44
N SER A 110 2.46 5.31 7.88
CA SER A 110 3.83 5.30 8.40
C SER A 110 4.00 6.22 9.62
N THR A 111 2.92 6.53 10.34
CA THR A 111 3.04 7.24 11.60
C THR A 111 3.77 6.33 12.57
N PRO A 112 4.95 6.72 13.09
CA PRO A 112 5.66 5.87 14.03
C PRO A 112 4.70 5.51 15.17
N PRO A 113 4.63 4.25 15.60
CA PRO A 113 3.98 3.96 16.86
C PRO A 113 4.62 4.86 17.91
N ASN A 114 3.80 5.55 18.72
CA ASN A 114 4.30 6.41 19.77
C ASN A 114 5.37 5.65 20.54
N HIS A 115 6.64 6.10 20.48
CA HIS A 115 7.78 5.52 21.17
C HIS A 115 7.66 5.62 22.70
N HIS A 116 6.47 5.94 23.22
CA HIS A 116 6.14 6.01 24.65
C HIS A 116 5.38 4.78 25.18
N SER A 117 5.19 3.74 24.36
CA SER A 117 4.83 2.43 24.93
C SER A 117 6.07 1.87 25.59
N ALA A 118 6.01 1.76 26.91
CA ALA A 118 7.08 1.35 27.81
C ALA A 118 7.98 0.25 27.21
N ALA A 119 9.27 0.43 27.35
CA ALA A 119 10.29 -0.58 27.09
C ALA A 119 9.87 -1.91 27.77
N GLY A 120 9.48 -2.92 26.99
CA GLY A 120 9.15 -4.22 27.57
C GLY A 120 8.70 -5.30 26.62
N GLU A 121 7.94 -4.99 25.58
CA GLU A 121 7.57 -5.99 24.57
C GLU A 121 7.91 -5.44 23.20
N GLY A 122 9.12 -5.77 22.75
CA GLY A 122 9.55 -5.50 21.38
C GLY A 122 8.52 -6.08 20.42
N ASP A 123 8.06 -5.25 19.51
CA ASP A 123 7.14 -5.62 18.43
C ASP A 123 7.70 -6.85 17.69
N LYS A 124 7.24 -8.03 18.10
CA LYS A 124 7.64 -9.34 17.55
C LYS A 124 7.06 -9.60 16.17
N ARG A 125 6.78 -8.53 15.39
CA ARG A 125 6.38 -8.72 14.00
C ARG A 125 7.54 -9.35 13.23
N HIS A 126 7.31 -10.55 12.73
CA HIS A 126 8.23 -11.13 11.77
C HIS A 126 8.38 -10.19 10.57
N SER A 127 9.58 -10.08 10.05
CA SER A 127 9.90 -9.10 8.98
C SER A 127 9.10 -9.23 7.70
N GLY A 128 8.39 -10.35 7.50
CA GLY A 128 7.67 -10.64 6.25
C GLY A 128 8.58 -10.84 5.05
N ALA A 129 9.91 -10.90 5.26
CA ALA A 129 10.91 -11.00 4.20
C ALA A 129 10.61 -12.14 3.22
N GLY A 130 10.65 -11.85 1.93
CA GLY A 130 10.36 -12.80 0.86
C GLY A 130 8.87 -13.09 0.62
N ARG A 131 7.97 -12.66 1.50
CA ARG A 131 6.51 -12.88 1.42
C ARG A 131 5.75 -11.61 1.13
N ILE A 132 6.10 -10.52 1.83
CA ILE A 132 5.44 -9.23 1.74
C ILE A 132 6.44 -8.21 1.21
N GLY A 133 6.18 -7.68 0.02
CA GLY A 133 6.94 -6.58 -0.57
C GLY A 133 6.48 -5.26 0.04
N ARG A 134 7.41 -4.40 0.46
CA ARG A 134 7.09 -3.08 1.03
C ARG A 134 7.36 -1.98 0.03
N ILE A 135 6.40 -1.08 -0.11
CA ILE A 135 6.48 0.08 -0.98
C ILE A 135 6.22 1.33 -0.15
N LYS A 136 7.17 2.26 -0.18
CA LYS A 136 7.01 3.55 0.47
C LYS A 136 6.44 4.56 -0.52
N MET A 137 5.25 5.07 -0.22
CA MET A 137 4.52 6.03 -1.04
C MET A 137 4.64 7.44 -0.48
N SER A 138 5.01 8.38 -1.34
CA SER A 138 5.02 9.81 -1.05
C SER A 138 3.73 10.50 -1.49
N PRO A 139 3.43 11.71 -1.00
CA PRO A 139 2.38 12.54 -1.58
C PRO A 139 2.55 12.74 -3.08
N MET A 140 1.46 13.11 -3.76
CA MET A 140 1.44 13.33 -5.20
C MET A 140 2.41 14.45 -5.59
N THR A 141 3.19 14.21 -6.62
CA THR A 141 4.06 15.24 -7.20
C THR A 141 3.27 16.17 -8.13
N LEU A 142 3.79 17.35 -8.41
CA LEU A 142 3.18 18.28 -9.37
C LEU A 142 3.05 17.68 -10.77
N SER A 143 3.94 16.74 -11.10
CA SER A 143 3.89 16.02 -12.35
C SER A 143 2.77 14.99 -12.42
N GLU A 144 2.43 14.34 -11.30
CA GLU A 144 1.32 13.40 -11.20
C GLU A 144 -0.03 14.13 -11.18
N SER A 145 -0.09 15.34 -10.58
CA SER A 145 -1.30 16.17 -10.56
C SER A 145 -1.56 16.90 -11.87
N GLY A 146 -0.60 16.87 -12.81
CA GLY A 146 -0.71 17.60 -14.08
C GLY A 146 -0.37 19.09 -13.98
N GLU A 147 0.10 19.57 -12.83
CA GLU A 147 0.48 20.97 -12.61
C GLU A 147 1.90 21.29 -13.10
N SER A 148 2.67 20.27 -13.52
CA SER A 148 4.02 20.44 -14.07
C SER A 148 4.12 19.81 -15.45
N GLU A 149 4.62 20.59 -16.42
CA GLU A 149 4.88 20.16 -17.79
C GLU A 149 6.15 19.28 -17.93
N LYS A 150 6.88 19.03 -16.84
CA LYS A 150 8.17 18.29 -16.83
C LYS A 150 9.22 18.89 -17.76
N SER A 151 9.15 20.18 -18.03
CA SER A 151 10.07 20.89 -18.92
C SER A 151 11.50 20.97 -18.39
N VAL A 152 11.64 20.88 -17.05
CA VAL A 152 12.95 20.91 -16.36
C VAL A 152 13.17 19.59 -15.63
N SER A 153 14.34 18.98 -15.81
CA SER A 153 14.78 17.81 -15.03
C SER A 153 16.18 18.04 -14.45
N LEU A 154 16.44 17.50 -13.25
CA LEU A 154 17.77 17.58 -12.64
C LEU A 154 18.84 16.92 -13.53
N ALA A 155 18.53 15.81 -14.20
CA ALA A 155 19.48 15.16 -15.11
C ALA A 155 19.87 16.09 -16.27
N ARG A 156 18.90 16.77 -16.89
CA ARG A 156 19.18 17.71 -17.98
C ARG A 156 19.95 18.94 -17.52
N LEU A 157 19.83 19.37 -16.27
CA LEU A 157 20.63 20.49 -15.73
C LEU A 157 22.13 20.16 -15.66
N PHE A 158 22.52 18.88 -15.62
CA PHE A 158 23.93 18.46 -15.69
C PHE A 158 24.43 18.31 -17.13
N GLU A 159 23.56 18.14 -18.10
CA GLU A 159 23.91 17.95 -19.52
C GLU A 159 23.86 19.27 -20.30
N GLU A 160 22.90 20.13 -19.98
CA GLU A 160 22.68 21.41 -20.68
C GLU A 160 22.49 22.53 -19.62
N PRO A 161 23.24 23.65 -19.72
CA PRO A 161 23.02 24.78 -18.84
C PRO A 161 21.60 25.35 -19.06
N PRO A 162 20.89 25.75 -18.00
CA PRO A 162 19.53 26.27 -18.12
C PRO A 162 19.52 27.55 -18.97
N VAL A 163 18.68 27.56 -20.00
CA VAL A 163 18.41 28.80 -20.76
C VAL A 163 17.48 29.64 -19.91
N PRO A 164 17.85 30.89 -19.56
CA PRO A 164 16.95 31.77 -18.82
C PRO A 164 15.66 32.01 -19.63
N VAL A 165 14.54 31.73 -19.05
CA VAL A 165 13.24 32.15 -19.61
C VAL A 165 13.07 33.62 -19.25
N ILE A 166 13.15 34.50 -20.26
CA ILE A 166 12.90 35.93 -20.13
C ILE A 166 11.40 36.19 -20.16
#